data_090c3455a101255aefeec33c03b252bc
#
_entry.id   090c3455a101255aefeec33c03b252bc
#
_cell.length_a   1.000
_cell.length_b   1.000
_cell.length_c   1.000
_cell.angle_alpha   90.00
_cell.angle_beta   90.00
_cell.angle_gamma   90.00
#
_symmetry.space_group_name_H-M   'P 1'
#
loop_
_entity.id
_entity.type
_entity.pdbx_description
1 polymer ?
#
loop_
_entity_poly.entity_id
_entity_poly.type
_entity_poly.pdbx_seq_one_letter_code
_entity_poly.pdbx_strand_id
1 'polypeptide(L)'
;MQLTIDAKEVEGVRVLTLSGRIVAGPEVDTVRSFVKEFLGNHWNLIVLDLANVTRIDSTGIGMLVESVILTVKEGGQLKLTRLPRLIHNILSTHRLLQAFDIYPTEADALASFAKEAI
;
A
#
# COMPACT_ATOMS: atom_id res chain seq x y z
N MET A 1 4.91 20.32 0.77
CA MET A 1 4.53 19.04 0.16
C MET A 1 4.06 18.06 1.21
N GLN A 2 2.87 17.49 1.02
CA GLN A 2 2.28 16.59 2.01
C GLN A 2 2.78 15.17 1.86
N LEU A 3 2.91 14.70 0.62
CA LEU A 3 3.22 13.31 0.32
C LEU A 3 4.07 13.22 -0.94
N THR A 4 5.13 12.42 -0.87
CA THR A 4 5.96 12.07 -2.01
C THR A 4 5.69 10.61 -2.37
N ILE A 5 5.58 10.31 -3.67
CA ILE A 5 5.26 8.98 -4.17
C ILE A 5 6.36 8.57 -5.14
N ASP A 6 7.08 7.49 -4.82
CA ASP A 6 8.07 6.90 -5.72
C ASP A 6 7.57 5.53 -6.17
N ALA A 7 7.61 5.28 -7.47
CA ALA A 7 7.15 4.03 -8.06
C ALA A 7 8.32 3.29 -8.69
N LYS A 8 8.39 1.98 -8.46
CA LYS A 8 9.37 1.11 -9.12
C LYS A 8 8.75 -0.26 -9.39
N GLU A 9 9.40 -1.04 -10.24
CA GLU A 9 9.00 -2.41 -10.52
C GLU A 9 10.13 -3.33 -10.08
N VAL A 10 9.80 -4.41 -9.37
CA VAL A 10 10.74 -5.42 -8.92
C VAL A 10 10.15 -6.79 -9.20
N GLU A 11 10.71 -7.51 -10.17
CA GLU A 11 10.29 -8.88 -10.49
C GLU A 11 8.79 -9.01 -10.72
N GLY A 12 8.21 -8.07 -11.45
CA GLY A 12 6.78 -8.08 -11.77
C GLY A 12 5.88 -7.47 -10.71
N VAL A 13 6.45 -7.05 -9.57
CA VAL A 13 5.70 -6.41 -8.50
C VAL A 13 5.88 -4.89 -8.59
N ARG A 14 4.79 -4.15 -8.49
CA ARG A 14 4.83 -2.69 -8.46
C ARG A 14 4.98 -2.23 -7.00
N VAL A 15 6.01 -1.44 -6.73
CA VAL A 15 6.27 -0.94 -5.38
C VAL A 15 6.10 0.57 -5.36
N LEU A 16 5.21 1.04 -4.50
CA LEU A 16 5.03 2.47 -4.24
C LEU A 16 5.61 2.79 -2.86
N THR A 17 6.60 3.67 -2.84
CA THR A 17 7.14 4.18 -1.58
C THR A 17 6.47 5.52 -1.30
N LEU A 18 5.75 5.59 -0.19
CA LEU A 18 5.02 6.79 0.22
C LEU A 18 5.78 7.45 1.36
N SER A 19 6.04 8.75 1.22
CA SER A 19 6.80 9.50 2.22
C SER A 19 6.05 10.77 2.58
N GLY A 20 5.85 11.01 3.87
CA GLY A 20 5.16 12.19 4.37
C GLY A 20 3.79 11.87 4.94
N ARG A 21 2.78 12.66 4.59
CA ARG A 21 1.45 12.61 5.20
C ARG A 21 0.42 12.05 4.24
N ILE A 22 -0.23 10.97 4.64
CA ILE A 22 -1.33 10.36 3.87
C ILE A 22 -2.64 10.93 4.43
N VAL A 23 -2.95 12.15 4.05
CA VAL A 23 -4.13 12.88 4.54
C VAL A 23 -4.96 13.39 3.38
N ALA A 24 -6.19 13.78 3.65
CA ALA A 24 -7.10 14.31 2.63
C ALA A 24 -6.39 15.38 1.78
N GLY A 25 -6.49 15.24 0.46
CA GLY A 25 -5.86 16.15 -0.49
C GLY A 25 -5.58 15.48 -1.82
N PRO A 26 -5.03 16.24 -2.77
CA PRO A 26 -4.78 15.70 -4.12
C PRO A 26 -3.75 14.56 -4.16
N GLU A 27 -2.82 14.52 -3.20
CA GLU A 27 -1.80 13.48 -3.16
C GLU A 27 -2.41 12.10 -2.91
N VAL A 28 -3.43 12.00 -2.05
CA VAL A 28 -4.14 10.74 -1.81
C VAL A 28 -4.82 10.27 -3.09
N ASP A 29 -5.43 11.20 -3.84
CA ASP A 29 -6.04 10.88 -5.12
C ASP A 29 -5.00 10.42 -6.14
N THR A 30 -3.78 10.96 -6.07
CA THR A 30 -2.68 10.52 -6.91
C THR A 30 -2.31 9.06 -6.63
N VAL A 31 -2.27 8.65 -5.36
CA VAL A 31 -2.02 7.25 -5.01
C VAL A 31 -3.10 6.34 -5.59
N ARG A 32 -4.38 6.76 -5.45
CA ARG A 32 -5.49 6.01 -6.05
C ARG A 32 -5.31 5.84 -7.56
N SER A 33 -4.87 6.89 -8.23
CA SER A 33 -4.63 6.87 -9.68
C SER A 33 -3.53 5.89 -10.06
N PHE A 34 -2.44 5.85 -9.28
CA PHE A 34 -1.37 4.86 -9.51
C PHE A 34 -1.91 3.44 -9.42
N VAL A 35 -2.67 3.14 -8.37
CA VAL A 35 -3.23 1.79 -8.19
C VAL A 35 -4.14 1.42 -9.35
N LYS A 36 -5.03 2.32 -9.74
CA LYS A 36 -5.97 2.07 -10.86
C LYS A 36 -5.23 1.87 -12.18
N GLU A 37 -4.17 2.65 -12.42
CA GLU A 37 -3.37 2.50 -13.62
C GLU A 37 -2.65 1.15 -13.64
N PHE A 38 -2.08 0.72 -12.51
CA PHE A 38 -1.44 -0.59 -12.41
C PHE A 38 -2.44 -1.69 -12.75
N LEU A 39 -3.62 -1.65 -12.14
CA LEU A 39 -4.66 -2.66 -12.35
C LEU A 39 -5.16 -2.64 -13.79
N GLY A 40 -5.27 -1.47 -14.41
CA GLY A 40 -5.65 -1.33 -15.82
C GLY A 40 -4.63 -1.96 -16.78
N ASN A 41 -3.38 -2.09 -16.35
CA ASN A 41 -2.33 -2.76 -17.12
C ASN A 41 -2.12 -4.21 -16.69
N HIS A 42 -3.02 -4.75 -15.87
CA HIS A 42 -2.93 -6.10 -15.31
C HIS A 42 -1.72 -6.29 -14.38
N TRP A 43 -1.16 -5.20 -13.84
CA TRP A 43 -0.08 -5.24 -12.85
C TRP A 43 -0.73 -5.28 -11.47
N ASN A 44 -1.12 -6.48 -11.06
CA ASN A 44 -1.96 -6.68 -9.89
C ASN A 44 -1.23 -7.19 -8.64
N LEU A 45 0.10 -7.17 -8.66
CA LEU A 45 0.92 -7.46 -7.47
C LEU A 45 1.54 -6.13 -7.02
N ILE A 46 1.09 -5.62 -5.89
CA ILE A 46 1.41 -4.27 -5.45
C ILE A 46 1.93 -4.30 -4.01
N VAL A 47 2.97 -3.51 -3.75
CA VAL A 47 3.49 -3.27 -2.40
C VAL A 47 3.44 -1.76 -2.14
N LEU A 48 2.90 -1.38 -1.00
CA LEU A 48 2.98 -0.02 -0.49
C LEU A 48 3.97 0.00 0.68
N ASP A 49 5.05 0.74 0.52
CA ASP A 49 6.06 0.92 1.55
C ASP A 49 5.76 2.19 2.33
N LEU A 50 5.50 2.04 3.61
CA LEU A 50 5.05 3.14 4.47
C LEU A 50 6.10 3.59 5.48
N ALA A 51 7.37 3.18 5.33
CA ALA A 51 8.42 3.46 6.31
C ALA A 51 8.56 4.95 6.63
N ASN A 52 8.37 5.81 5.64
CA ASN A 52 8.58 7.24 5.78
C ASN A 52 7.26 8.02 5.93
N VAL A 53 6.16 7.33 6.19
CA VAL A 53 4.87 7.99 6.45
C VAL A 53 4.87 8.50 7.88
N THR A 54 4.56 9.79 8.04
CA THR A 54 4.58 10.46 9.34
C THR A 54 3.20 10.69 9.92
N ARG A 55 2.16 10.61 9.10
CA ARG A 55 0.78 10.85 9.54
C ARG A 55 -0.21 10.22 8.57
N ILE A 56 -1.33 9.79 9.11
CA ILE A 56 -2.45 9.29 8.29
C ILE A 56 -3.77 9.74 8.94
N ASP A 57 -4.73 10.15 8.14
CA ASP A 57 -6.08 10.47 8.61
C ASP A 57 -7.09 9.44 8.07
N SER A 58 -8.37 9.64 8.34
CA SER A 58 -9.42 8.71 7.91
C SER A 58 -9.51 8.59 6.38
N THR A 59 -9.21 9.66 5.66
CA THR A 59 -9.19 9.63 4.19
C THR A 59 -8.04 8.75 3.70
N GLY A 60 -6.87 8.87 4.32
CA GLY A 60 -5.72 8.03 4.00
C GLY A 60 -5.98 6.56 4.31
N ILE A 61 -6.57 6.27 5.46
CA ILE A 61 -6.95 4.90 5.83
C ILE A 61 -7.94 4.34 4.81
N GLY A 62 -8.95 5.13 4.45
CA GLY A 62 -9.94 4.73 3.43
C GLY A 62 -9.29 4.42 2.09
N MET A 63 -8.30 5.20 1.69
CA MET A 63 -7.56 4.96 0.45
C MET A 63 -6.80 3.64 0.51
N LEU A 64 -6.16 3.32 1.64
CA LEU A 64 -5.45 2.05 1.78
C LEU A 64 -6.42 0.86 1.67
N VAL A 65 -7.55 0.93 2.37
CA VAL A 65 -8.57 -0.12 2.33
C VAL A 65 -9.13 -0.28 0.92
N GLU A 66 -9.48 0.82 0.27
CA GLU A 66 -9.99 0.81 -1.11
C GLU A 66 -8.99 0.16 -2.07
N SER A 67 -7.71 0.50 -1.90
CA SER A 67 -6.66 -0.05 -2.77
C SER A 67 -6.56 -1.57 -2.64
N VAL A 68 -6.69 -2.11 -1.43
CA VAL A 68 -6.72 -3.56 -1.21
C VAL A 68 -7.93 -4.18 -1.92
N ILE A 69 -9.11 -3.59 -1.71
CA ILE A 69 -10.35 -4.12 -2.29
C ILE A 69 -10.29 -4.16 -3.81
N LEU A 70 -9.85 -3.06 -4.43
CA LEU A 70 -9.74 -2.98 -5.88
C LEU A 70 -8.75 -4.01 -6.43
N THR A 71 -7.62 -4.17 -5.75
CA THR A 71 -6.58 -5.10 -6.19
C THR A 71 -7.08 -6.55 -6.13
N VAL A 72 -7.76 -6.91 -5.04
CA VAL A 72 -8.32 -8.25 -4.87
C VAL A 72 -9.40 -8.53 -5.93
N LYS A 73 -10.23 -7.55 -6.24
CA LYS A 73 -11.24 -7.69 -7.30
C LYS A 73 -10.62 -8.01 -8.66
N GLU A 74 -9.42 -7.51 -8.92
CA GLU A 74 -8.70 -7.77 -10.17
C GLU A 74 -7.82 -9.02 -10.07
N GLY A 75 -8.06 -9.87 -9.09
CA GLY A 75 -7.36 -11.14 -8.93
C GLY A 75 -5.95 -11.01 -8.40
N GLY A 76 -5.60 -9.86 -7.84
CA GLY A 76 -4.26 -9.59 -7.35
C GLY A 76 -4.15 -9.51 -5.84
N GLN A 77 -3.03 -8.98 -5.39
CA GLN A 77 -2.74 -8.82 -3.97
C GLN A 77 -1.99 -7.52 -3.75
N LEU A 78 -2.35 -6.81 -2.68
CA LEU A 78 -1.66 -5.61 -2.24
C LEU A 78 -1.16 -5.84 -0.82
N LYS A 79 0.13 -5.57 -0.58
CA LYS A 79 0.78 -5.78 0.69
C LYS A 79 1.39 -4.48 1.20
N LEU A 80 1.45 -4.34 2.52
CA LEU A 80 2.07 -3.19 3.17
C LEU A 80 3.40 -3.60 3.77
N THR A 81 4.41 -2.73 3.70
CA THR A 81 5.70 -2.99 4.32
C THR A 81 6.16 -1.84 5.18
N ARG A 82 6.99 -2.18 6.16
CA ARG A 82 7.69 -1.24 7.05
C ARG A 82 6.72 -0.25 7.70
N LEU A 83 5.64 -0.79 8.25
CA LEU A 83 4.58 0.01 8.87
C LEU A 83 5.13 0.74 10.10
N PRO A 84 5.10 2.08 10.14
CA PRO A 84 5.52 2.80 11.35
C PRO A 84 4.62 2.46 12.53
N ARG A 85 5.19 2.51 13.75
CA ARG A 85 4.43 2.20 14.96
C ARG A 85 3.15 3.03 15.06
N LEU A 86 3.21 4.31 14.71
CA LEU A 86 2.03 5.18 14.75
C LEU A 86 0.91 4.63 13.88
N ILE A 87 1.23 4.24 12.64
CA ILE A 87 0.25 3.71 11.69
C ILE A 87 -0.27 2.36 12.19
N HIS A 88 0.64 1.49 12.64
CA HIS A 88 0.27 0.20 13.21
C HIS A 88 -0.73 0.37 14.35
N ASN A 89 -0.48 1.31 15.26
CA ASN A 89 -1.35 1.54 16.42
C ASN A 89 -2.72 2.07 15.98
N ILE A 90 -2.76 2.94 14.99
CA ILE A 90 -4.02 3.46 14.47
C ILE A 90 -4.86 2.33 13.85
N LEU A 91 -4.23 1.50 13.02
CA LEU A 91 -4.93 0.38 12.39
C LEU A 91 -5.39 -0.64 13.43
N SER A 92 -4.55 -0.90 14.45
CA SER A 92 -4.90 -1.81 15.54
C SER A 92 -6.10 -1.30 16.33
N THR A 93 -6.08 -0.02 16.70
CA THR A 93 -7.16 0.61 17.49
C THR A 93 -8.50 0.54 16.76
N HIS A 94 -8.49 0.70 15.44
CA HIS A 94 -9.70 0.64 14.63
C HIS A 94 -10.00 -0.76 14.10
N ARG A 95 -9.28 -1.77 14.57
CA ARG A 95 -9.46 -3.18 14.18
C ARG A 95 -9.29 -3.41 12.69
N LEU A 96 -8.37 -2.68 12.06
CA LEU A 96 -8.13 -2.76 10.62
C LEU A 96 -6.87 -3.55 10.23
N LEU A 97 -6.06 -3.99 11.22
CA LEU A 97 -4.85 -4.76 10.90
C LEU A 97 -5.16 -6.01 10.07
N GLN A 98 -6.29 -6.65 10.35
CA GLN A 98 -6.71 -7.88 9.66
C GLN A 98 -7.06 -7.65 8.19
N ALA A 99 -7.33 -6.41 7.81
CA ALA A 99 -7.66 -6.07 6.43
C ALA A 99 -6.42 -6.03 5.53
N PHE A 100 -5.22 -6.06 6.12
CA PHE A 100 -3.97 -5.89 5.38
C PHE A 100 -3.01 -7.05 5.60
N ASP A 101 -2.27 -7.38 4.54
CA ASP A 101 -1.08 -8.24 4.61
C ASP A 101 0.11 -7.33 4.88
N ILE A 102 0.72 -7.48 6.05
CA ILE A 102 1.78 -6.58 6.51
C ILE A 102 3.07 -7.37 6.69
N TYR A 103 4.16 -6.83 6.13
CA TYR A 103 5.49 -7.45 6.21
C TYR A 103 6.50 -6.46 6.77
N PRO A 104 7.48 -6.93 7.54
CA PRO A 104 8.47 -6.04 8.16
C PRO A 104 9.42 -5.40 7.17
N THR A 105 9.67 -6.04 6.01
CA THR A 105 10.56 -5.50 4.98
C THR A 105 9.98 -5.70 3.59
N GLU A 106 10.48 -4.92 2.63
CA GLU A 106 10.12 -5.08 1.23
C GLU A 106 10.52 -6.48 0.74
N ALA A 107 11.70 -6.96 1.13
CA ALA A 107 12.18 -8.28 0.73
C ALA A 107 11.22 -9.38 1.18
N ASP A 108 10.70 -9.29 2.41
CA ASP A 108 9.74 -10.27 2.92
C ASP A 108 8.44 -10.24 2.13
N ALA A 109 7.95 -9.04 1.78
CA ALA A 109 6.74 -8.90 0.99
C ALA A 109 6.93 -9.50 -0.41
N LEU A 110 8.05 -9.20 -1.06
CA LEU A 110 8.35 -9.74 -2.39
C LEU A 110 8.45 -11.26 -2.36
N ALA A 111 9.12 -11.82 -1.35
CA ALA A 111 9.25 -13.26 -1.19
C ALA A 111 7.88 -13.93 -1.00
N SER A 112 6.95 -13.26 -0.32
CA SER A 112 5.62 -13.83 -0.07
C SER A 112 4.80 -13.99 -1.34
N PHE A 113 4.97 -13.12 -2.33
CA PHE A 113 4.32 -13.27 -3.64
C PHE A 113 4.82 -14.53 -4.35
N ALA A 114 6.12 -14.79 -4.30
CA ALA A 114 6.71 -15.96 -4.92
C ALA A 114 6.16 -17.25 -4.31
N LYS A 115 5.98 -17.30 -2.99
CA LYS A 115 5.40 -18.46 -2.30
C LYS A 115 3.95 -18.71 -2.70
N GLU A 116 3.18 -17.65 -2.87
CA GLU A 116 1.77 -17.76 -3.21
C GLU A 116 1.53 -18.14 -4.67
N ALA A 117 2.54 -17.96 -5.52
CA ALA A 117 2.45 -18.30 -6.94
C ALA A 117 2.58 -19.82 -7.20
N ILE A 118 2.92 -20.60 -6.19
CA ILE A 118 3.10 -22.06 -6.33
C ILE A 118 1.75 -22.80 -6.15
#